data_0a978404ef3d8aae807d31cdc9377c2f
#
_entry.id   0a978404ef3d8aae807d31cdc9377c2f
#
_cell.length_a   1.000
_cell.length_b   1.000
_cell.length_c   1.000
_cell.angle_alpha   90.00
_cell.angle_beta   90.00
_cell.angle_gamma   90.00
#
_symmetry.space_group_name_H-M   'P 1'
#
loop_
_entity.id
_entity.type
_entity.pdbx_description
1 polymer ?
#
loop_
_entity_poly.entity_id
_entity_poly.type
_entity_poly.pdbx_seq_one_letter_code
_entity_poly.pdbx_strand_id
1 'polypeptide(L)'
;GLCLCLVFAAEVPPLKLETLGYSELIEALLIANLFPMQAFLLQQSELHTLLLMTTLPLTFLYIALRIAVSFEYFSFDLKHGTGSMIGKLGWQAGMTLHNLSILVAFLLVGGFVLLKMPWGLAWPFFQALPLGIFQIIQIQRIGEGNKPMWQLLRINAWATFLVSVYLFAITLWIR
;
A
#
# COMPACT_ATOMS: atom_id res chain seq x y z
N GLY A 1 12.80 15.67 -10.01
CA GLY A 1 11.96 16.81 -9.65
C GLY A 1 10.81 16.46 -8.72
N LEU A 2 9.80 15.72 -9.20
CA LEU A 2 8.51 15.51 -8.47
C LEU A 2 8.69 14.77 -7.14
N CYS A 3 9.55 13.75 -7.06
CA CYS A 3 9.85 13.04 -5.81
C CYS A 3 10.45 13.97 -4.74
N LEU A 4 11.39 14.83 -5.14
CA LEU A 4 11.98 15.82 -4.22
C LEU A 4 10.93 16.82 -3.73
N CYS A 5 10.06 17.31 -4.62
CA CYS A 5 8.97 18.21 -4.23
C CYS A 5 8.01 17.56 -3.21
N LEU A 6 7.69 16.28 -3.37
CA LEU A 6 6.82 15.56 -2.42
C LEU A 6 7.49 15.31 -1.07
N VAL A 7 8.78 14.97 -1.05
CA VAL A 7 9.56 14.84 0.19
C VAL A 7 9.62 16.19 0.92
N PHE A 8 9.92 17.27 0.20
CA PHE A 8 9.91 18.62 0.78
C PHE A 8 8.53 19.01 1.31
N ALA A 9 7.46 18.73 0.58
CA ALA A 9 6.10 19.03 1.02
C ALA A 9 5.70 18.21 2.26
N ALA A 10 6.24 17.00 2.41
CA ALA A 10 5.98 16.15 3.56
C ALA A 10 6.61 16.67 4.84
N GLU A 11 7.87 17.15 4.79
CA GLU A 11 8.69 17.43 5.97
C GLU A 11 8.84 18.93 6.27
N VAL A 12 8.77 19.80 5.24
CA VAL A 12 9.12 21.24 5.38
C VAL A 12 7.87 22.11 5.57
N PRO A 13 7.89 23.05 6.56
CA PRO A 13 6.85 24.06 6.67
C PRO A 13 6.76 24.91 5.37
N PRO A 14 5.56 25.36 4.93
CA PRO A 14 4.30 25.41 5.70
C PRO A 14 3.41 24.18 5.61
N LEU A 15 3.68 23.22 4.71
CA LEU A 15 2.74 22.14 4.44
C LEU A 15 2.77 21.04 5.52
N LYS A 16 3.97 20.62 6.00
CA LYS A 16 4.14 19.57 7.03
C LYS A 16 3.06 18.49 6.97
N LEU A 17 2.88 17.87 5.80
CA LEU A 17 1.80 16.90 5.55
C LEU A 17 1.86 15.69 6.49
N GLU A 18 3.05 15.41 7.04
CA GLU A 18 3.26 14.40 8.07
C GLU A 18 2.41 14.67 9.32
N THR A 19 2.35 15.93 9.79
CA THR A 19 1.54 16.32 10.96
C THR A 19 0.04 16.32 10.66
N LEU A 20 -0.34 16.34 9.38
CA LEU A 20 -1.73 16.26 8.93
C LEU A 20 -2.26 14.82 8.81
N GLY A 21 -1.44 13.80 9.06
CA GLY A 21 -1.85 12.39 8.97
C GLY A 21 -1.85 11.83 7.55
N TYR A 22 -1.15 12.47 6.61
CA TYR A 22 -1.01 12.01 5.23
C TYR A 22 0.33 11.34 4.94
N SER A 23 1.17 11.16 5.97
CA SER A 23 2.51 10.56 5.83
C SER A 23 2.46 9.19 5.16
N GLU A 24 1.53 8.33 5.57
CA GLU A 24 1.39 6.97 5.03
C GLU A 24 0.98 6.97 3.55
N LEU A 25 0.15 7.93 3.13
CA LEU A 25 -0.25 8.08 1.73
C LEU A 25 0.91 8.58 0.86
N ILE A 26 1.66 9.57 1.36
CA ILE A 26 2.82 10.13 0.65
C ILE A 26 3.91 9.06 0.51
N GLU A 27 4.18 8.34 1.59
CA GLU A 27 5.15 7.25 1.61
C GLU A 27 4.76 6.14 0.62
N ALA A 28 3.47 5.75 0.59
CA ALA A 28 2.96 4.77 -0.37
C ALA A 28 3.14 5.23 -1.83
N LEU A 29 2.82 6.49 -2.11
CA LEU A 29 2.98 7.07 -3.43
C LEU A 29 4.46 7.12 -3.86
N LEU A 30 5.34 7.53 -2.95
CA LEU A 30 6.78 7.60 -3.21
C LEU A 30 7.37 6.22 -3.45
N ILE A 31 7.18 5.27 -2.52
CA ILE A 31 7.85 3.97 -2.52
C ILE A 31 7.28 3.04 -3.58
N ALA A 32 5.96 2.90 -3.64
CA ALA A 32 5.31 1.90 -4.49
C ALA A 32 4.98 2.41 -5.90
N ASN A 33 5.04 3.73 -6.15
CA ASN A 33 4.70 4.32 -7.44
C ASN A 33 5.83 5.15 -8.03
N LEU A 34 6.19 6.26 -7.41
CA LEU A 34 7.08 7.25 -8.03
C LEU A 34 8.53 6.78 -8.16
N PHE A 35 9.08 6.08 -7.17
CA PHE A 35 10.45 5.57 -7.27
C PHE A 35 10.60 4.51 -8.36
N PRO A 36 9.74 3.49 -8.50
CA PRO A 36 9.78 2.58 -9.64
C PRO A 36 9.60 3.28 -10.98
N MET A 37 8.67 4.26 -11.07
CA MET A 37 8.47 5.03 -12.29
C MET A 37 9.71 5.85 -12.67
N GLN A 38 10.34 6.49 -11.69
CA GLN A 38 11.56 7.27 -11.92
C GLN A 38 12.73 6.38 -12.35
N ALA A 39 12.91 5.21 -11.70
CA ALA A 39 13.94 4.26 -12.07
C ALA A 39 13.75 3.77 -13.50
N PHE A 40 12.51 3.48 -13.90
CA PHE A 40 12.20 3.05 -15.26
C PHE A 40 12.45 4.16 -16.30
N LEU A 41 12.05 5.41 -16.00
CA LEU A 41 12.32 6.56 -16.86
C LEU A 41 13.79 6.79 -17.12
N LEU A 42 14.65 6.56 -16.14
CA LEU A 42 16.11 6.69 -16.28
C LEU A 42 16.70 5.61 -17.20
N GLN A 43 16.05 4.46 -17.32
CA GLN A 43 16.51 3.36 -18.15
C GLN A 43 15.95 3.40 -19.58
N GLN A 44 14.68 3.74 -19.74
CA GLN A 44 13.96 3.61 -21.02
C GLN A 44 13.58 4.96 -21.66
N SER A 45 13.81 6.08 -20.97
CA SER A 45 13.46 7.45 -21.41
C SER A 45 11.96 7.68 -21.70
N GLU A 46 11.12 6.66 -21.64
CA GLU A 46 9.68 6.73 -21.88
C GLU A 46 8.91 5.96 -20.79
N LEU A 47 7.71 6.47 -20.43
CA LEU A 47 6.83 5.78 -19.49
C LEU A 47 5.96 4.75 -20.22
N HIS A 48 6.10 3.50 -19.85
CA HIS A 48 5.27 2.43 -20.39
C HIS A 48 3.99 2.26 -19.55
N THR A 49 2.82 2.14 -20.18
CA THR A 49 1.53 1.99 -19.49
C THR A 49 1.49 0.78 -18.55
N LEU A 50 2.19 -0.31 -18.88
CA LEU A 50 2.29 -1.49 -18.02
C LEU A 50 2.93 -1.17 -16.66
N LEU A 51 3.86 -0.22 -16.60
CA LEU A 51 4.46 0.19 -15.33
C LEU A 51 3.41 0.80 -14.39
N LEU A 52 2.57 1.69 -14.90
CA LEU A 52 1.46 2.27 -14.13
C LEU A 52 0.48 1.18 -13.67
N MET A 53 0.15 0.23 -14.55
CA MET A 53 -0.75 -0.88 -14.25
C MET A 53 -0.21 -1.82 -13.15
N THR A 54 1.10 -1.88 -12.95
CA THR A 54 1.72 -2.68 -11.87
C THR A 54 1.94 -1.87 -10.60
N THR A 55 2.41 -0.63 -10.72
CA THR A 55 2.73 0.20 -9.54
C THR A 55 1.49 0.69 -8.81
N LEU A 56 0.40 0.99 -9.50
CA LEU A 56 -0.82 1.49 -8.87
C LEU A 56 -1.45 0.48 -7.89
N PRO A 57 -1.66 -0.81 -8.24
CA PRO A 57 -2.11 -1.82 -7.27
C PRO A 57 -1.16 -1.98 -6.08
N LEU A 58 0.16 -1.93 -6.33
CA LEU A 58 1.16 -2.00 -5.26
C LEU A 58 1.08 -0.81 -4.31
N THR A 59 0.73 0.38 -4.80
CA THR A 59 0.51 1.57 -3.96
C THR A 59 -0.63 1.31 -2.97
N PHE A 60 -1.75 0.73 -3.42
CA PHE A 60 -2.86 0.39 -2.53
C PHE A 60 -2.50 -0.71 -1.52
N LEU A 61 -1.73 -1.72 -1.92
CA LEU A 61 -1.23 -2.73 -0.98
C LEU A 61 -0.27 -2.14 0.04
N TYR A 62 0.56 -1.15 -0.35
CA TYR A 62 1.44 -0.46 0.57
C TYR A 62 0.65 0.41 1.57
N ILE A 63 -0.41 1.09 1.13
CA ILE A 63 -1.34 1.80 2.03
C ILE A 63 -1.93 0.83 3.06
N ALA A 64 -2.43 -0.32 2.61
CA ALA A 64 -2.96 -1.35 3.51
C ALA A 64 -1.91 -1.83 4.51
N LEU A 65 -0.67 -2.08 4.06
CA LEU A 65 0.46 -2.44 4.92
C LEU A 65 0.70 -1.39 6.01
N ARG A 66 0.81 -0.10 5.62
CA ARG A 66 1.08 0.99 6.57
C ARG A 66 -0.04 1.11 7.61
N ILE A 67 -1.29 1.03 7.16
CA ILE A 67 -2.45 1.05 8.05
C ILE A 67 -2.43 -0.15 9.02
N ALA A 68 -2.12 -1.36 8.53
CA ALA A 68 -2.04 -2.55 9.37
C ALA A 68 -0.97 -2.42 10.47
N VAL A 69 0.19 -1.86 10.14
CA VAL A 69 1.26 -1.59 11.11
C VAL A 69 0.87 -0.51 12.12
N SER A 70 0.19 0.55 11.66
CA SER A 70 -0.23 1.67 12.53
C SER A 70 -1.28 1.26 13.58
N PHE A 71 -2.06 0.19 13.36
CA PHE A 71 -3.02 -0.30 14.36
C PHE A 71 -2.37 -0.71 15.70
N GLU A 72 -1.17 -1.28 15.68
CA GLU A 72 -0.43 -1.66 16.88
C GLU A 72 -0.13 -0.44 17.76
N TYR A 73 0.10 0.72 17.15
CA TYR A 73 0.48 1.96 17.83
C TYR A 73 -0.69 2.92 18.08
N PHE A 74 -1.91 2.57 17.68
CA PHE A 74 -3.08 3.45 17.76
C PHE A 74 -3.31 4.06 19.15
N SER A 75 -3.21 3.25 20.22
CA SER A 75 -3.41 3.74 21.59
C SER A 75 -2.28 4.69 22.05
N PHE A 76 -1.08 4.50 21.55
CA PHE A 76 0.05 5.38 21.80
C PHE A 76 -0.12 6.70 21.07
N ASP A 77 -0.53 6.64 19.80
CA ASP A 77 -0.76 7.82 18.94
C ASP A 77 -1.86 8.72 19.51
N LEU A 78 -2.94 8.14 20.02
CA LEU A 78 -4.00 8.90 20.69
C LEU A 78 -3.51 9.65 21.93
N LYS A 79 -2.59 9.04 22.72
CA LYS A 79 -2.07 9.66 23.95
C LYS A 79 -1.08 10.78 23.68
N HIS A 80 -0.29 10.68 22.62
CA HIS A 80 0.82 11.60 22.33
C HIS A 80 0.51 12.58 21.21
N GLY A 81 -0.66 12.46 20.55
CA GLY A 81 -1.06 13.33 19.46
C GLY A 81 -0.17 13.20 18.23
N THR A 82 0.44 12.01 18.02
CA THR A 82 1.24 11.75 16.84
C THR A 82 0.37 11.80 15.59
N GLY A 83 0.90 12.39 14.51
CA GLY A 83 0.14 12.69 13.29
C GLY A 83 -0.17 11.49 12.40
N SER A 84 -0.31 10.26 12.95
CA SER A 84 -0.65 9.08 12.14
C SER A 84 -2.04 9.19 11.51
N MET A 85 -2.22 8.63 10.32
CA MET A 85 -3.49 8.65 9.60
C MET A 85 -4.61 7.98 10.42
N ILE A 86 -4.33 6.85 11.05
CA ILE A 86 -5.30 6.14 11.92
C ILE A 86 -5.63 6.95 13.16
N GLY A 87 -4.65 7.63 13.76
CA GLY A 87 -4.87 8.51 14.91
C GLY A 87 -5.89 9.61 14.62
N LYS A 88 -5.96 10.10 13.38
CA LYS A 88 -6.90 11.13 12.94
C LYS A 88 -8.23 10.58 12.43
N LEU A 89 -8.20 9.52 11.63
CA LEU A 89 -9.41 8.91 11.07
C LEU A 89 -10.21 8.12 12.11
N GLY A 90 -9.54 7.62 13.14
CA GLY A 90 -10.11 6.71 14.11
C GLY A 90 -10.08 5.25 13.66
N TRP A 91 -10.27 4.36 14.61
CA TRP A 91 -10.16 2.91 14.43
C TRP A 91 -11.06 2.36 13.32
N GLN A 92 -12.33 2.71 13.34
CA GLN A 92 -13.34 2.18 12.41
C GLN A 92 -13.05 2.57 10.96
N ALA A 93 -12.74 3.85 10.74
CA ALA A 93 -12.40 4.34 9.40
C ALA A 93 -11.07 3.75 8.90
N GLY A 94 -10.09 3.56 9.81
CA GLY A 94 -8.84 2.87 9.50
C GLY A 94 -9.06 1.42 9.02
N MET A 95 -9.92 0.64 9.70
CA MET A 95 -10.27 -0.72 9.28
C MET A 95 -10.93 -0.73 7.89
N THR A 96 -11.87 0.16 7.66
CA THR A 96 -12.55 0.28 6.37
C THR A 96 -11.58 0.64 5.25
N LEU A 97 -10.71 1.61 5.49
CA LEU A 97 -9.71 2.05 4.52
C LEU A 97 -8.70 0.94 4.20
N HIS A 98 -8.24 0.20 5.22
CA HIS A 98 -7.36 -0.95 5.04
C HIS A 98 -8.00 -2.02 4.13
N ASN A 99 -9.22 -2.45 4.48
CA ASN A 99 -9.91 -3.49 3.73
C ASN A 99 -10.22 -3.04 2.31
N LEU A 100 -10.65 -1.78 2.14
CA LEU A 100 -10.89 -1.19 0.82
C LEU A 100 -9.61 -1.12 -0.01
N SER A 101 -8.48 -0.77 0.58
CA SER A 101 -7.19 -0.69 -0.12
C SER A 101 -6.78 -2.06 -0.68
N ILE A 102 -6.92 -3.15 0.10
CA ILE A 102 -6.65 -4.50 -0.40
C ILE A 102 -7.60 -4.85 -1.55
N LEU A 103 -8.91 -4.64 -1.37
CA LEU A 103 -9.91 -4.91 -2.41
C LEU A 103 -9.62 -4.14 -3.70
N VAL A 104 -9.37 -2.83 -3.59
CA VAL A 104 -9.06 -1.97 -4.73
C VAL A 104 -7.80 -2.44 -5.46
N ALA A 105 -6.75 -2.88 -4.75
CA ALA A 105 -5.54 -3.39 -5.38
C ALA A 105 -5.82 -4.58 -6.31
N PHE A 106 -6.57 -5.57 -5.84
CA PHE A 106 -6.91 -6.75 -6.65
C PHE A 106 -7.93 -6.43 -7.75
N LEU A 107 -8.91 -5.56 -7.49
CA LEU A 107 -9.87 -5.10 -8.49
C LEU A 107 -9.19 -4.31 -9.61
N LEU A 108 -8.19 -3.48 -9.28
CA LEU A 108 -7.41 -2.74 -10.30
C LEU A 108 -6.68 -3.69 -11.24
N VAL A 109 -6.01 -4.73 -10.71
CA VAL A 109 -5.35 -5.72 -11.58
C VAL A 109 -6.38 -6.42 -12.47
N GLY A 110 -7.53 -6.83 -11.94
CA GLY A 110 -8.62 -7.40 -12.73
C GLY A 110 -9.14 -6.45 -13.80
N GLY A 111 -9.33 -5.18 -13.45
CA GLY A 111 -9.74 -4.13 -14.40
C GLY A 111 -8.68 -3.87 -15.47
N PHE A 112 -7.40 -3.88 -15.13
CA PHE A 112 -6.31 -3.70 -16.10
C PHE A 112 -6.19 -4.85 -17.09
N VAL A 113 -6.61 -6.06 -16.72
CA VAL A 113 -6.73 -7.17 -17.70
C VAL A 113 -7.74 -6.81 -18.79
N LEU A 114 -8.86 -6.18 -18.44
CA LEU A 114 -9.83 -5.68 -19.43
C LEU A 114 -9.26 -4.55 -20.27
N LEU A 115 -8.29 -3.79 -19.78
CA LEU A 115 -7.56 -2.74 -20.48
C LEU A 115 -6.27 -3.24 -21.16
N LYS A 116 -6.24 -4.52 -21.55
CA LYS A 116 -5.14 -5.18 -22.28
C LYS A 116 -3.86 -5.45 -21.46
N MET A 117 -3.91 -5.45 -20.11
CA MET A 117 -2.82 -6.02 -19.34
C MET A 117 -2.71 -7.51 -19.66
N PRO A 118 -1.51 -8.04 -19.99
CA PRO A 118 -1.36 -9.45 -20.31
C PRO A 118 -1.73 -10.34 -19.10
N TRP A 119 -2.56 -11.36 -19.34
CA TRP A 119 -3.00 -12.31 -18.29
C TRP A 119 -1.83 -12.97 -17.56
N GLY A 120 -0.75 -13.29 -18.29
CA GLY A 120 0.47 -13.85 -17.68
C GLY A 120 1.16 -12.93 -16.67
N LEU A 121 0.89 -11.61 -16.68
CA LEU A 121 1.36 -10.65 -15.67
C LEU A 121 0.36 -10.54 -14.50
N ALA A 122 -0.93 -10.60 -14.78
CA ALA A 122 -1.98 -10.46 -13.77
C ALA A 122 -2.12 -11.71 -12.89
N TRP A 123 -2.07 -12.91 -13.50
CA TRP A 123 -2.29 -14.17 -12.81
C TRP A 123 -1.38 -14.40 -11.61
N PRO A 124 -0.05 -14.19 -11.69
CA PRO A 124 0.83 -14.35 -10.53
C PRO A 124 0.44 -13.44 -9.36
N PHE A 125 0.04 -12.19 -9.62
CA PHE A 125 -0.39 -11.28 -8.58
C PHE A 125 -1.60 -11.81 -7.78
N PHE A 126 -2.56 -12.47 -8.45
CA PHE A 126 -3.71 -13.06 -7.77
C PHE A 126 -3.33 -14.19 -6.80
N GLN A 127 -2.15 -14.77 -6.90
CA GLN A 127 -1.65 -15.76 -5.92
C GLN A 127 -1.42 -15.14 -4.54
N ALA A 128 -1.25 -13.82 -4.44
CA ALA A 128 -1.18 -13.11 -3.16
C ALA A 128 -2.56 -12.84 -2.52
N LEU A 129 -3.66 -13.06 -3.26
CA LEU A 129 -5.03 -12.80 -2.79
C LEU A 129 -5.38 -13.54 -1.48
N PRO A 130 -5.02 -14.82 -1.26
CA PRO A 130 -5.30 -15.50 0.02
C PRO A 130 -4.67 -14.78 1.22
N LEU A 131 -3.46 -14.20 1.06
CA LEU A 131 -2.80 -13.43 2.11
C LEU A 131 -3.57 -12.13 2.40
N GLY A 132 -4.05 -11.45 1.36
CA GLY A 132 -4.88 -10.25 1.50
C GLY A 132 -6.21 -10.55 2.20
N ILE A 133 -6.91 -11.64 1.82
CA ILE A 133 -8.15 -12.07 2.49
C ILE A 133 -7.88 -12.40 3.97
N PHE A 134 -6.81 -13.13 4.25
CA PHE A 134 -6.44 -13.46 5.62
C PHE A 134 -6.19 -12.21 6.46
N GLN A 135 -5.57 -11.19 5.89
CA GLN A 135 -5.33 -9.89 6.54
C GLN A 135 -6.65 -9.15 6.86
N ILE A 136 -7.62 -9.16 5.93
CA ILE A 136 -8.96 -8.60 6.15
C ILE A 136 -9.64 -9.32 7.33
N ILE A 137 -9.62 -10.65 7.34
CA ILE A 137 -10.22 -11.47 8.41
C ILE A 137 -9.56 -11.17 9.77
N GLN A 138 -8.24 -11.03 9.80
CA GLN A 138 -7.53 -10.69 11.05
C GLN A 138 -7.98 -9.35 11.62
N ILE A 139 -8.07 -8.30 10.79
CA ILE A 139 -8.51 -6.98 11.23
C ILE A 139 -9.97 -6.98 11.66
N GLN A 140 -10.85 -7.68 10.95
CA GLN A 140 -12.26 -7.83 11.35
C GLN A 140 -12.39 -8.49 12.72
N ARG A 141 -11.68 -9.59 12.97
CA ARG A 141 -11.68 -10.27 14.28
C ARG A 141 -11.21 -9.36 15.42
N ILE A 142 -10.19 -8.54 15.16
CA ILE A 142 -9.73 -7.55 16.15
C ILE A 142 -10.83 -6.51 16.42
N GLY A 143 -11.50 -6.04 15.38
CA GLY A 143 -12.65 -5.12 15.50
C GLY A 143 -13.84 -5.69 16.28
N GLU A 144 -14.05 -7.01 16.24
CA GLU A 144 -15.05 -7.75 17.00
C GLU A 144 -14.65 -7.99 18.48
N GLY A 145 -13.49 -7.48 18.91
CA GLY A 145 -13.00 -7.59 20.27
C GLY A 145 -12.14 -8.83 20.58
N ASN A 146 -11.73 -9.58 19.57
CA ASN A 146 -10.80 -10.68 19.75
C ASN A 146 -9.40 -10.13 20.12
N LYS A 147 -8.64 -10.93 20.90
CA LYS A 147 -7.28 -10.56 21.29
C LYS A 147 -6.40 -10.32 20.04
N PRO A 148 -5.83 -9.13 19.89
CA PRO A 148 -5.03 -8.81 18.73
C PRO A 148 -3.69 -9.57 18.74
N MET A 149 -3.34 -10.17 17.60
CA MET A 149 -2.03 -10.77 17.35
C MET A 149 -1.24 -9.85 16.42
N TRP A 150 -0.75 -8.72 16.95
CA TRP A 150 -0.08 -7.67 16.18
C TRP A 150 1.08 -8.17 15.33
N GLN A 151 1.90 -9.05 15.90
CA GLN A 151 3.04 -9.62 15.18
C GLN A 151 2.58 -10.40 13.94
N LEU A 152 1.52 -11.20 14.06
CA LEU A 152 0.99 -11.98 12.94
C LEU A 152 0.38 -11.07 11.87
N LEU A 153 -0.37 -10.05 12.28
CA LEU A 153 -0.93 -9.05 11.36
C LEU A 153 0.18 -8.33 10.58
N ARG A 154 1.23 -7.88 11.28
CA ARG A 154 2.37 -7.20 10.66
C ARG A 154 3.14 -8.11 9.69
N ILE A 155 3.43 -9.35 10.07
CA ILE A 155 4.11 -10.31 9.19
C ILE A 155 3.26 -10.58 7.95
N ASN A 156 1.96 -10.81 8.12
CA ASN A 156 1.05 -11.05 6.99
C ASN A 156 0.95 -9.83 6.07
N ALA A 157 0.90 -8.61 6.62
CA ALA A 157 0.87 -7.39 5.84
C ALA A 157 2.14 -7.21 4.98
N TRP A 158 3.31 -7.43 5.56
CA TRP A 158 4.58 -7.43 4.84
C TRP A 158 4.62 -8.55 3.79
N ALA A 159 4.17 -9.75 4.14
CA ALA A 159 4.12 -10.88 3.22
C ALA A 159 3.24 -10.58 2.00
N THR A 160 2.03 -10.05 2.22
CA THR A 160 1.11 -9.68 1.13
C THR A 160 1.77 -8.69 0.15
N PHE A 161 2.40 -7.65 0.67
CA PHE A 161 3.05 -6.64 -0.16
C PHE A 161 4.29 -7.21 -0.88
N LEU A 162 5.23 -7.82 -0.15
CA LEU A 162 6.49 -8.31 -0.71
C LEU A 162 6.29 -9.45 -1.72
N VAL A 163 5.36 -10.37 -1.45
CA VAL A 163 5.00 -11.44 -2.40
C VAL A 163 4.43 -10.83 -3.68
N SER A 164 3.56 -9.83 -3.58
CA SER A 164 3.00 -9.15 -4.75
C SER A 164 4.07 -8.43 -5.58
N VAL A 165 5.00 -7.72 -4.93
CA VAL A 165 6.15 -7.08 -5.59
C VAL A 165 7.02 -8.12 -6.28
N TYR A 166 7.35 -9.21 -5.58
CA TYR A 166 8.19 -10.29 -6.12
C TYR A 166 7.54 -10.96 -7.34
N LEU A 167 6.24 -11.26 -7.26
CA LEU A 167 5.52 -11.90 -8.35
C LEU A 167 5.44 -11.01 -9.60
N PHE A 168 5.23 -9.70 -9.44
CA PHE A 168 5.33 -8.78 -10.57
C PHE A 168 6.76 -8.68 -11.12
N ALA A 169 7.75 -8.54 -10.25
CA ALA A 169 9.14 -8.40 -10.66
C ALA A 169 9.63 -9.63 -11.44
N ILE A 170 9.40 -10.84 -10.94
CA ILE A 170 9.82 -12.07 -11.62
C ILE A 170 9.10 -12.26 -12.95
N THR A 171 7.82 -11.91 -13.02
CA THR A 171 7.05 -12.03 -14.25
C THR A 171 7.49 -11.04 -15.32
N LEU A 172 7.89 -9.83 -14.93
CA LEU A 172 8.49 -8.85 -15.83
C LEU A 172 9.90 -9.27 -16.29
N TRP A 173 10.67 -9.94 -15.41
CA TRP A 173 12.02 -10.41 -15.73
C TRP A 173 12.04 -11.57 -16.73
N ILE A 174 11.10 -12.50 -16.64
CA ILE A 174 11.03 -13.70 -17.50
C ILE A 174 10.47 -13.37 -18.90
N ARG A 175 9.90 -12.20 -19.12
CA ARG A 175 9.35 -11.74 -20.41
C ARG A 175 10.37 -10.99 -21.25
#